data_19fef1cad483c64987849c0ebbe9fb58
#
_entry.id   19fef1cad483c64987849c0ebbe9fb58
#
_cell.length_a   1.000
_cell.length_b   1.000
_cell.length_c   1.000
_cell.angle_alpha   90.00
_cell.angle_beta   90.00
_cell.angle_gamma   90.00
#
_symmetry.space_group_name_H-M   'P 1'
#
loop_
_entity.id
_entity.type
_entity.pdbx_description
1 polymer ?
#
loop_
_entity_poly.entity_id
_entity_poly.type
_entity_poly.pdbx_seq_one_letter_code
_entity_poly.pdbx_strand_id
1 'polypeptide(L)'
;MHLRGIGTAKPPARYTKAQCLEAFERSAWFARLDARSHMIARLVLQRDNGIESRHLALDSLDEVFSIDPDTLDRRFLANAPTLASEAGAKALAAAGLAAQDIDAIVVSTCTGYLCPGLTGYVVERLGLRADVQAYDLVGQGCAAALPNLQLGRSLLAAGTAEHVLSICVEVSSAAMYLDNDPGVLISACLFGDGAGAAVLSREAAPEPARLRRIEWTDAASLIEPAQRKALMFEQREGMLRNILTREVPALAAEYAEHVLETVLVRAGLVPGDIAAWIMHAGGRDVLLALEKRFELEDRQAFRYSAAMLREYGNLSSAFVYFVLEAALADDAPGGWWWLSSFGAGFSCHGALLKVD
;
A
#
# COMPACT_ATOMS: atom_id res chain seq x y z
N MET A 1 -14.39 -11.47 -11.93
CA MET A 1 -14.67 -10.16 -11.29
C MET A 1 -13.88 -9.09 -12.00
N HIS A 2 -14.39 -7.86 -12.02
CA HIS A 2 -13.75 -6.75 -12.73
C HIS A 2 -13.41 -5.60 -11.78
N LEU A 3 -12.27 -4.94 -12.01
CA LEU A 3 -11.95 -3.65 -11.41
C LEU A 3 -12.55 -2.57 -12.32
N ARG A 4 -13.55 -1.84 -11.83
CA ARG A 4 -14.28 -0.83 -12.62
C ARG A 4 -13.77 0.59 -12.42
N GLY A 5 -13.12 0.85 -11.29
CA GLY A 5 -12.59 2.15 -10.97
C GLY A 5 -11.41 2.07 -10.04
N ILE A 6 -10.47 2.97 -10.20
CA ILE A 6 -9.29 3.14 -9.33
C ILE A 6 -9.23 4.60 -8.93
N GLY A 7 -8.78 4.85 -7.72
CA GLY A 7 -8.53 6.20 -7.23
C GLY A 7 -7.46 6.22 -6.15
N THR A 8 -6.63 7.25 -6.18
CA THR A 8 -5.59 7.46 -5.17
C THR A 8 -5.72 8.84 -4.53
N ALA A 9 -5.31 8.95 -3.28
CA ALA A 9 -5.26 10.20 -2.53
C ALA A 9 -3.96 10.29 -1.74
N LYS A 10 -3.43 11.50 -1.62
CA LYS A 10 -2.21 11.81 -0.88
C LYS A 10 -2.34 13.15 -0.19
N PRO A 11 -1.66 13.38 0.94
CA PRO A 11 -1.56 14.71 1.53
C PRO A 11 -0.95 15.71 0.53
N PRO A 12 -1.36 16.99 0.56
CA PRO A 12 -0.80 18.01 -0.33
C PRO A 12 0.68 18.31 -0.05
N ALA A 13 1.10 18.20 1.19
CA ALA A 13 2.47 18.52 1.60
C ALA A 13 3.45 17.45 1.11
N ARG A 14 4.42 17.88 0.29
CA ARG A 14 5.50 17.06 -0.28
C ARG A 14 6.83 17.47 0.30
N TYR A 15 7.61 16.51 0.78
CA TYR A 15 8.90 16.74 1.40
C TYR A 15 9.99 15.91 0.70
N THR A 16 11.06 16.57 0.30
CA THR A 16 12.25 15.93 -0.28
C THR A 16 13.11 15.27 0.81
N LYS A 17 13.97 14.33 0.41
CA LYS A 17 14.95 13.73 1.33
C LYS A 17 15.82 14.76 2.02
N ALA A 18 16.23 15.81 1.29
CA ALA A 18 17.06 16.88 1.85
C ALA A 18 16.33 17.65 2.96
N GLN A 19 15.07 18.01 2.73
CA GLN A 19 14.23 18.65 3.75
C GLN A 19 14.01 17.74 4.97
N CYS A 20 13.75 16.44 4.73
CA CYS A 20 13.62 15.46 5.81
C CYS A 20 14.92 15.35 6.64
N LEU A 21 16.08 15.31 5.99
CA LEU A 21 17.36 15.25 6.69
C LEU A 21 17.61 16.51 7.52
N GLU A 22 17.37 17.69 6.95
CA GLU A 22 17.53 18.96 7.64
C GLU A 22 16.63 19.05 8.89
N ALA A 23 15.35 18.70 8.75
CA ALA A 23 14.41 18.67 9.87
C ALA A 23 14.84 17.65 10.94
N PHE A 24 15.32 16.49 10.52
CA PHE A 24 15.78 15.43 11.42
C PHE A 24 17.00 15.88 12.21
N GLU A 25 18.05 16.44 11.55
CA GLU A 25 19.27 16.93 12.21
C GLU A 25 19.03 18.09 13.17
N ARG A 26 17.99 18.89 12.90
CA ARG A 26 17.56 20.01 13.75
C ARG A 26 16.77 19.57 14.99
N SER A 27 16.24 18.34 14.97
CA SER A 27 15.32 17.85 16.01
C SER A 27 16.05 17.49 17.31
N ALA A 28 15.34 17.65 18.44
CA ALA A 28 15.79 17.16 19.74
C ALA A 28 15.91 15.62 19.78
N TRP A 29 15.19 14.90 18.91
CA TRP A 29 15.28 13.46 18.76
C TRP A 29 16.62 13.03 18.18
N PHE A 30 17.07 13.68 17.13
CA PHE A 30 18.37 13.39 16.53
C PHE A 30 19.51 13.56 17.57
N ALA A 31 19.45 14.60 18.36
CA ALA A 31 20.46 14.85 19.41
C ALA A 31 20.54 13.75 20.49
N ARG A 32 19.49 12.96 20.65
CA ARG A 32 19.43 11.85 21.64
C ARG A 32 19.87 10.51 21.06
N LEU A 33 19.97 10.38 19.76
CA LEU A 33 20.40 9.16 19.10
C LEU A 33 21.90 8.93 19.32
N ASP A 34 22.33 7.68 19.30
CA ASP A 34 23.74 7.33 19.33
C ASP A 34 24.45 7.62 17.99
N ALA A 35 25.78 7.58 17.98
CA ALA A 35 26.59 7.89 16.80
C ALA A 35 26.31 6.95 15.61
N ARG A 36 25.97 5.67 15.87
CA ARG A 36 25.61 4.69 14.85
C ARG A 36 24.27 5.06 14.21
N SER A 37 23.28 5.43 15.00
CA SER A 37 21.96 5.84 14.57
C SER A 37 21.99 7.13 13.74
N HIS A 38 22.82 8.12 14.14
CA HIS A 38 23.11 9.30 13.33
C HIS A 38 23.62 8.92 11.95
N MET A 39 24.60 8.01 11.89
CA MET A 39 25.19 7.56 10.63
C MET A 39 24.14 6.84 9.75
N ILE A 40 23.30 5.98 10.33
CA ILE A 40 22.25 5.25 9.59
C ILE A 40 21.23 6.22 9.00
N ALA A 41 20.70 7.16 9.80
CA ALA A 41 19.70 8.12 9.34
C ALA A 41 20.24 8.99 8.20
N ARG A 42 21.47 9.52 8.34
CA ARG A 42 22.15 10.25 7.27
C ARG A 42 22.34 9.41 6.03
N LEU A 43 22.82 8.18 6.20
CA LEU A 43 23.05 7.26 5.09
C LEU A 43 21.78 6.99 4.27
N VAL A 44 20.66 6.71 4.95
CA VAL A 44 19.38 6.42 4.29
C VAL A 44 18.83 7.66 3.57
N LEU A 45 18.93 8.84 4.17
CA LEU A 45 18.41 10.08 3.59
C LEU A 45 19.35 10.74 2.55
N GLN A 46 20.66 10.43 2.54
CA GLN A 46 21.61 10.98 1.58
C GLN A 46 21.84 10.07 0.37
N ARG A 47 21.89 8.73 0.57
CA ARG A 47 22.12 7.79 -0.53
C ARG A 47 20.92 7.67 -1.45
N ASP A 48 21.18 7.25 -2.66
CA ASP A 48 20.11 6.79 -3.55
C ASP A 48 19.50 5.48 -3.02
N ASN A 49 18.35 5.59 -2.38
CA ASN A 49 17.53 4.49 -1.87
C ASN A 49 16.25 4.29 -2.71
N GLY A 50 16.18 4.93 -3.89
CA GLY A 50 15.03 4.90 -4.77
C GLY A 50 13.93 5.90 -4.42
N ILE A 51 14.08 6.72 -3.35
CA ILE A 51 13.09 7.71 -2.92
C ILE A 51 13.66 9.12 -3.10
N GLU A 52 12.93 10.02 -3.72
CA GLU A 52 13.27 11.44 -3.83
C GLU A 52 12.43 12.31 -2.90
N SER A 53 11.18 11.93 -2.70
CA SER A 53 10.24 12.67 -1.87
C SER A 53 9.20 11.77 -1.23
N ARG A 54 8.47 12.33 -0.27
CA ARG A 54 7.34 11.69 0.40
C ARG A 54 6.23 12.71 0.60
N HIS A 55 4.99 12.24 0.62
CA HIS A 55 3.86 13.02 1.07
C HIS A 55 3.53 12.65 2.51
N LEU A 56 3.36 13.63 3.39
CA LEU A 56 3.06 13.42 4.80
C LEU A 56 1.90 14.33 5.21
N ALA A 57 1.00 13.82 6.03
CA ALA A 57 -0.16 14.53 6.57
C ALA A 57 0.26 15.41 7.76
N LEU A 58 1.10 16.40 7.47
CA LEU A 58 1.73 17.33 8.41
C LEU A 58 1.66 18.74 7.81
N ASP A 59 1.41 19.72 8.64
CA ASP A 59 1.51 21.14 8.26
C ASP A 59 2.98 21.59 8.21
N SER A 60 3.83 20.98 9.04
CA SER A 60 5.27 21.21 9.12
C SER A 60 6.02 19.92 9.41
N LEU A 61 7.22 19.74 8.84
CA LEU A 61 8.09 18.60 9.16
C LEU A 61 8.47 18.50 10.65
N ASP A 62 8.45 19.60 11.37
CA ASP A 62 8.78 19.59 12.80
C ASP A 62 7.73 18.80 13.63
N GLU A 63 6.48 18.69 13.12
CA GLU A 63 5.43 17.92 13.77
C GLU A 63 5.68 16.40 13.75
N VAL A 64 6.53 15.92 12.84
CA VAL A 64 6.88 14.49 12.79
C VAL A 64 7.54 14.01 14.08
N PHE A 65 8.16 14.93 14.82
CA PHE A 65 8.84 14.64 16.08
C PHE A 65 7.94 14.72 17.30
N SER A 66 6.68 15.10 17.14
CA SER A 66 5.64 15.02 18.18
C SER A 66 5.03 13.62 18.15
N ILE A 67 5.68 12.68 18.86
CA ILE A 67 5.38 11.25 18.80
C ILE A 67 4.82 10.69 20.12
N ASP A 68 4.13 11.53 20.91
CA ASP A 68 3.32 10.99 22.02
C ASP A 68 2.06 10.27 21.48
N PRO A 69 1.53 9.26 22.19
CA PRO A 69 0.42 8.43 21.72
C PRO A 69 -0.83 9.23 21.33
N ASP A 70 -1.21 10.23 22.12
CA ASP A 70 -2.42 11.02 21.88
C ASP A 70 -2.28 11.92 20.64
N THR A 71 -1.08 12.45 20.39
CA THR A 71 -0.81 13.25 19.18
C THR A 71 -0.83 12.38 17.93
N LEU A 72 -0.27 11.16 17.99
CA LEU A 72 -0.30 10.21 16.88
C LEU A 72 -1.73 9.76 16.57
N ASP A 73 -2.53 9.43 17.59
CA ASP A 73 -3.93 9.05 17.42
C ASP A 73 -4.76 10.18 16.79
N ARG A 74 -4.64 11.42 17.30
CA ARG A 74 -5.30 12.58 16.71
C ARG A 74 -4.90 12.81 15.27
N ARG A 75 -3.63 12.63 14.91
CA ARG A 75 -3.13 12.75 13.52
C ARG A 75 -3.77 11.70 12.62
N PHE A 76 -3.85 10.47 13.08
CA PHE A 76 -4.53 9.38 12.36
C PHE A 76 -6.00 9.70 12.14
N LEU A 77 -6.73 10.03 13.20
CA LEU A 77 -8.16 10.36 13.14
C LEU A 77 -8.46 11.56 12.24
N ALA A 78 -7.60 12.56 12.22
CA ALA A 78 -7.81 13.75 11.39
C ALA A 78 -7.61 13.47 9.88
N ASN A 79 -6.68 12.57 9.53
CA ASN A 79 -6.22 12.41 8.15
C ASN A 79 -6.70 11.13 7.46
N ALA A 80 -6.74 9.98 8.16
CA ALA A 80 -7.08 8.71 7.53
C ALA A 80 -8.50 8.68 6.93
N PRO A 81 -9.55 9.16 7.62
CA PRO A 81 -10.90 9.23 7.03
C PRO A 81 -10.96 10.12 5.77
N THR A 82 -10.22 11.23 5.75
CA THR A 82 -10.18 12.15 4.62
C THR A 82 -9.54 11.51 3.40
N LEU A 83 -8.32 10.98 3.57
CA LEU A 83 -7.59 10.31 2.47
C LEU A 83 -8.36 9.11 1.92
N ALA A 84 -8.92 8.27 2.81
CA ALA A 84 -9.72 7.11 2.41
C ALA A 84 -10.95 7.52 1.59
N SER A 85 -11.66 8.56 2.02
CA SER A 85 -12.86 9.06 1.32
C SER A 85 -12.50 9.71 -0.02
N GLU A 86 -11.40 10.47 -0.10
CA GLU A 86 -10.94 11.06 -1.36
C GLU A 86 -10.56 9.98 -2.40
N ALA A 87 -9.81 8.95 -1.98
CA ALA A 87 -9.49 7.83 -2.85
C ALA A 87 -10.75 7.08 -3.29
N GLY A 88 -11.67 6.82 -2.37
CA GLY A 88 -12.95 6.18 -2.65
C GLY A 88 -13.80 6.98 -3.63
N ALA A 89 -13.93 8.30 -3.44
CA ALA A 89 -14.68 9.18 -4.34
C ALA A 89 -14.12 9.15 -5.76
N LYS A 90 -12.79 9.17 -5.92
CA LYS A 90 -12.14 9.05 -7.23
C LYS A 90 -12.39 7.69 -7.88
N ALA A 91 -12.32 6.61 -7.10
CA ALA A 91 -12.60 5.26 -7.60
C ALA A 91 -14.07 5.12 -8.06
N LEU A 92 -15.04 5.67 -7.31
CA LEU A 92 -16.44 5.73 -7.71
C LEU A 92 -16.64 6.54 -9.00
N ALA A 93 -16.04 7.71 -9.07
CA ALA A 93 -16.09 8.55 -10.27
C ALA A 93 -15.50 7.84 -11.50
N ALA A 94 -14.36 7.15 -11.35
CA ALA A 94 -13.74 6.36 -12.41
C ALA A 94 -14.63 5.17 -12.82
N ALA A 95 -15.32 4.52 -11.87
CA ALA A 95 -16.26 3.44 -12.13
C ALA A 95 -17.57 3.88 -12.79
N GLY A 96 -17.88 5.19 -12.74
CA GLY A 96 -19.18 5.72 -13.18
C GLY A 96 -20.34 5.26 -12.29
N LEU A 97 -20.07 5.07 -10.98
CA LEU A 97 -21.05 4.61 -10.00
C LEU A 97 -21.31 5.70 -8.96
N ALA A 98 -22.54 5.75 -8.47
CA ALA A 98 -22.91 6.57 -7.31
C ALA A 98 -22.56 5.84 -6.00
N ALA A 99 -22.46 6.60 -4.92
CA ALA A 99 -22.23 6.03 -3.59
C ALA A 99 -23.31 5.01 -3.17
N GLN A 100 -24.54 5.25 -3.60
CA GLN A 100 -25.70 4.38 -3.34
C GLN A 100 -25.67 3.05 -4.08
N ASP A 101 -24.80 2.90 -5.09
CA ASP A 101 -24.66 1.64 -5.83
C ASP A 101 -23.75 0.64 -5.09
N ILE A 102 -23.05 1.08 -4.05
CA ILE A 102 -22.11 0.25 -3.30
C ILE A 102 -22.84 -0.62 -2.27
N ASP A 103 -22.65 -1.93 -2.37
CA ASP A 103 -23.25 -2.93 -1.48
C ASP A 103 -22.34 -3.31 -0.32
N ALA A 104 -21.03 -3.22 -0.51
CA ALA A 104 -20.06 -3.48 0.54
C ALA A 104 -18.84 -2.55 0.45
N ILE A 105 -18.28 -2.23 1.61
CA ILE A 105 -17.03 -1.49 1.75
C ILE A 105 -16.05 -2.28 2.60
N VAL A 106 -14.81 -2.38 2.13
CA VAL A 106 -13.70 -3.00 2.87
C VAL A 106 -12.59 -1.97 3.02
N VAL A 107 -12.23 -1.61 4.24
CA VAL A 107 -11.15 -0.68 4.53
C VAL A 107 -10.02 -1.38 5.26
N SER A 108 -8.77 -1.15 4.83
CA SER A 108 -7.58 -1.68 5.49
C SER A 108 -6.62 -0.58 5.87
N THR A 109 -5.99 -0.71 7.03
CA THR A 109 -4.90 0.12 7.52
C THR A 109 -4.00 -0.66 8.49
N CYS A 110 -2.75 -0.26 8.63
CA CYS A 110 -1.84 -0.76 9.66
C CYS A 110 -1.20 0.37 10.49
N THR A 111 -1.58 1.63 10.24
CA THR A 111 -0.95 2.81 10.85
C THR A 111 -1.78 3.46 11.96
N GLY A 112 -2.92 2.88 12.29
CA GLY A 112 -3.77 3.33 13.38
C GLY A 112 -4.94 2.37 13.63
N TYR A 113 -5.66 2.62 14.72
CA TYR A 113 -6.86 1.88 15.10
C TYR A 113 -7.93 2.84 15.58
N LEU A 114 -9.15 2.69 15.08
CA LEU A 114 -10.31 3.44 15.53
C LEU A 114 -11.45 2.48 15.91
N CYS A 115 -12.25 2.88 16.89
CA CYS A 115 -13.50 2.23 17.24
C CYS A 115 -14.54 3.31 17.60
N PRO A 116 -15.56 3.59 16.73
CA PRO A 116 -15.91 2.89 15.47
C PRO A 116 -14.80 2.88 14.44
N GLY A 117 -14.79 1.85 13.56
CA GLY A 117 -13.77 1.67 12.54
C GLY A 117 -13.82 2.71 11.42
N LEU A 118 -12.77 2.74 10.60
CA LEU A 118 -12.66 3.68 9.47
C LEU A 118 -13.83 3.59 8.48
N THR A 119 -14.41 2.40 8.31
CA THR A 119 -15.58 2.19 7.45
C THR A 119 -16.73 3.13 7.83
N GLY A 120 -16.99 3.32 9.13
CA GLY A 120 -18.07 4.22 9.59
C GLY A 120 -17.85 5.67 9.13
N TYR A 121 -16.63 6.19 9.23
CA TYR A 121 -16.28 7.53 8.77
C TYR A 121 -16.38 7.69 7.25
N VAL A 122 -15.97 6.67 6.50
CA VAL A 122 -16.03 6.69 5.03
C VAL A 122 -17.46 6.59 4.53
N VAL A 123 -18.29 5.72 5.15
CA VAL A 123 -19.73 5.59 4.85
C VAL A 123 -20.43 6.95 4.99
N GLU A 124 -20.19 7.66 6.11
CA GLU A 124 -20.75 9.00 6.35
C GLU A 124 -20.26 10.01 5.30
N ARG A 125 -18.94 10.10 5.08
CA ARG A 125 -18.35 11.11 4.20
C ARG A 125 -18.70 10.93 2.72
N LEU A 126 -18.81 9.70 2.25
CA LEU A 126 -19.19 9.38 0.88
C LEU A 126 -20.72 9.33 0.69
N GLY A 127 -21.49 9.28 1.77
CA GLY A 127 -22.94 9.12 1.73
C GLY A 127 -23.36 7.74 1.21
N LEU A 128 -22.67 6.66 1.61
CA LEU A 128 -23.07 5.30 1.26
C LEU A 128 -24.41 4.97 1.94
N ARG A 129 -25.11 3.91 1.45
CA ARG A 129 -26.35 3.47 2.07
C ARG A 129 -26.12 3.00 3.52
N ALA A 130 -27.15 3.15 4.36
CA ALA A 130 -27.09 2.72 5.76
C ALA A 130 -27.04 1.19 5.93
N ASP A 131 -27.45 0.43 4.92
CA ASP A 131 -27.43 -1.04 4.87
C ASP A 131 -26.18 -1.61 4.17
N VAL A 132 -25.20 -0.77 3.83
CA VAL A 132 -23.93 -1.23 3.26
C VAL A 132 -23.21 -2.20 4.19
N GLN A 133 -22.71 -3.30 3.66
CA GLN A 133 -21.89 -4.23 4.42
C GLN A 133 -20.50 -3.60 4.66
N ALA A 134 -20.09 -3.38 5.91
CA ALA A 134 -18.87 -2.67 6.27
C ALA A 134 -17.85 -3.57 6.99
N TYR A 135 -16.62 -3.62 6.48
CA TYR A 135 -15.54 -4.47 7.00
C TYR A 135 -14.25 -3.65 7.19
N ASP A 136 -13.76 -3.59 8.42
CA ASP A 136 -12.42 -3.10 8.73
C ASP A 136 -11.46 -4.30 8.82
N LEU A 137 -10.50 -4.38 7.91
CA LEU A 137 -9.53 -5.47 7.80
C LEU A 137 -8.18 -5.02 8.35
N VAL A 138 -7.81 -5.50 9.53
CA VAL A 138 -6.59 -5.11 10.23
C VAL A 138 -5.58 -6.26 10.33
N GLY A 139 -4.32 -5.93 10.63
CA GLY A 139 -3.26 -6.91 10.91
C GLY A 139 -2.54 -7.49 9.68
N GLN A 140 -2.81 -6.99 8.47
CA GLN A 140 -2.19 -7.47 7.23
C GLN A 140 -0.92 -6.67 6.83
N GLY A 141 -0.66 -5.54 7.48
CA GLY A 141 0.48 -4.67 7.16
C GLY A 141 0.47 -4.22 5.70
N CYS A 142 1.65 -4.05 5.12
CA CYS A 142 1.81 -3.64 3.71
C CYS A 142 1.17 -4.60 2.69
N ALA A 143 0.88 -5.84 3.09
CA ALA A 143 0.23 -6.83 2.23
C ALA A 143 -1.27 -6.60 2.02
N ALA A 144 -1.90 -5.74 2.83
CA ALA A 144 -3.36 -5.66 2.99
C ALA A 144 -4.17 -5.46 1.70
N ALA A 145 -3.60 -4.85 0.67
CA ALA A 145 -4.32 -4.58 -0.59
C ALA A 145 -4.91 -5.85 -1.21
N LEU A 146 -4.11 -6.91 -1.34
CA LEU A 146 -4.58 -8.14 -1.96
C LEU A 146 -5.62 -8.89 -1.12
N PRO A 147 -5.44 -9.11 0.19
CA PRO A 147 -6.48 -9.65 1.07
C PRO A 147 -7.78 -8.83 1.06
N ASN A 148 -7.68 -7.49 1.01
CA ASN A 148 -8.83 -6.59 0.92
C ASN A 148 -9.61 -6.82 -0.40
N LEU A 149 -8.92 -6.78 -1.54
CA LEU A 149 -9.50 -7.07 -2.86
C LEU A 149 -10.08 -8.50 -2.93
N GLN A 150 -9.39 -9.48 -2.31
CA GLN A 150 -9.85 -10.87 -2.26
C GLN A 150 -11.12 -11.03 -1.43
N LEU A 151 -11.27 -10.30 -0.32
CA LEU A 151 -12.52 -10.27 0.43
C LEU A 151 -13.65 -9.70 -0.42
N GLY A 152 -13.42 -8.59 -1.12
CA GLY A 152 -14.38 -8.02 -2.07
C GLY A 152 -14.78 -9.02 -3.15
N ARG A 153 -13.80 -9.73 -3.73
CA ARG A 153 -14.06 -10.81 -4.70
C ARG A 153 -14.95 -11.91 -4.12
N SER A 154 -14.73 -12.28 -2.87
CA SER A 154 -15.50 -13.32 -2.19
C SER A 154 -16.95 -12.90 -1.99
N LEU A 155 -17.22 -11.65 -1.63
CA LEU A 155 -18.57 -11.09 -1.50
C LEU A 155 -19.32 -11.08 -2.84
N LEU A 156 -18.63 -10.68 -3.93
CA LEU A 156 -19.18 -10.73 -5.29
C LEU A 156 -19.50 -12.16 -5.72
N ALA A 157 -18.58 -13.11 -5.48
CA ALA A 157 -18.76 -14.52 -5.84
C ALA A 157 -19.89 -15.19 -5.06
N ALA A 158 -20.08 -14.83 -3.78
CA ALA A 158 -21.17 -15.30 -2.95
C ALA A 158 -22.54 -14.73 -3.35
N GLY A 159 -22.59 -13.72 -4.23
CA GLY A 159 -23.82 -13.05 -4.63
C GLY A 159 -24.41 -12.13 -3.56
N THR A 160 -23.64 -11.77 -2.54
CA THR A 160 -24.06 -10.86 -1.45
C THR A 160 -23.81 -9.40 -1.78
N ALA A 161 -23.08 -9.12 -2.85
CA ALA A 161 -22.80 -7.79 -3.38
C ALA A 161 -22.69 -7.81 -4.91
N GLU A 162 -23.06 -6.73 -5.57
CA GLU A 162 -22.81 -6.45 -6.98
C GLU A 162 -21.61 -5.50 -7.15
N HIS A 163 -21.46 -4.56 -6.22
CA HIS A 163 -20.38 -3.58 -6.21
C HIS A 163 -19.75 -3.47 -4.83
N VAL A 164 -18.42 -3.60 -4.77
CA VAL A 164 -17.61 -3.48 -3.54
C VAL A 164 -16.62 -2.36 -3.67
N LEU A 165 -16.58 -1.46 -2.69
CA LEU A 165 -15.55 -0.44 -2.57
C LEU A 165 -14.42 -0.96 -1.65
N SER A 166 -13.25 -1.21 -2.22
CA SER A 166 -12.02 -1.63 -1.55
C SER A 166 -11.13 -0.43 -1.32
N ILE A 167 -10.68 -0.17 -0.09
CA ILE A 167 -9.82 0.97 0.26
C ILE A 167 -8.67 0.49 1.15
N CYS A 168 -7.45 0.94 0.85
CA CYS A 168 -6.30 0.89 1.75
C CYS A 168 -5.85 2.31 2.06
N VAL A 169 -5.69 2.66 3.34
CA VAL A 169 -5.25 3.98 3.76
C VAL A 169 -4.17 3.88 4.82
N GLU A 170 -3.09 4.64 4.62
CA GLU A 170 -1.97 4.67 5.55
C GLU A 170 -1.58 6.11 5.88
N VAL A 171 -1.51 6.40 7.17
CA VAL A 171 -0.97 7.64 7.72
C VAL A 171 0.27 7.27 8.50
N SER A 172 1.35 6.97 7.78
CA SER A 172 2.62 6.51 8.38
C SER A 172 3.21 7.55 9.32
N SER A 173 2.94 8.84 9.09
CA SER A 173 3.30 9.93 9.99
C SER A 173 2.61 9.84 11.35
N ALA A 174 1.49 9.12 11.45
CA ALA A 174 0.78 8.83 12.71
C ALA A 174 1.26 7.53 13.38
N ALA A 175 2.09 6.73 12.71
CA ALA A 175 2.72 5.53 13.26
C ALA A 175 4.24 5.70 13.41
N MET A 176 4.71 6.95 13.51
CA MET A 176 6.12 7.26 13.63
C MET A 176 6.63 6.87 15.02
N TYR A 177 7.70 6.10 15.02
CA TYR A 177 8.47 5.76 16.21
C TYR A 177 9.95 6.02 15.94
N LEU A 178 10.69 6.56 16.92
CA LEU A 178 12.11 6.87 16.78
C LEU A 178 12.87 6.30 17.97
N ASP A 179 13.82 5.42 17.72
CA ASP A 179 14.79 4.91 18.68
C ASP A 179 16.13 4.55 17.99
N ASN A 180 17.06 3.97 18.72
CA ASN A 180 18.35 3.55 18.18
C ASN A 180 18.32 2.21 17.43
N ASP A 181 17.15 1.62 17.16
CA ASP A 181 17.04 0.43 16.33
C ASP A 181 17.16 0.79 14.84
N PRO A 182 18.10 0.16 14.10
CA PRO A 182 18.31 0.47 12.68
C PRO A 182 17.05 0.28 11.81
N GLY A 183 16.26 -0.75 12.07
CA GLY A 183 15.04 -1.03 11.30
C GLY A 183 13.99 0.06 11.50
N VAL A 184 13.82 0.54 12.74
CA VAL A 184 12.93 1.66 13.09
C VAL A 184 13.36 2.95 12.40
N LEU A 185 14.66 3.27 12.45
CA LEU A 185 15.19 4.46 11.78
C LEU A 185 15.03 4.41 10.27
N ILE A 186 15.31 3.25 9.66
CA ILE A 186 15.10 3.04 8.23
C ILE A 186 13.63 3.24 7.88
N SER A 187 12.72 2.64 8.63
CA SER A 187 11.27 2.79 8.43
C SER A 187 10.82 4.24 8.50
N ALA A 188 11.26 4.98 9.51
CA ALA A 188 10.96 6.41 9.66
C ALA A 188 11.41 7.24 8.44
N CYS A 189 12.46 6.80 7.73
CA CYS A 189 12.98 7.48 6.55
C CYS A 189 12.33 7.05 5.23
N LEU A 190 11.60 5.92 5.18
CA LEU A 190 11.07 5.34 3.93
C LEU A 190 9.58 5.60 3.71
N PHE A 191 8.76 5.58 4.75
CA PHE A 191 7.31 5.61 4.61
C PHE A 191 6.75 7.00 4.29
N GLY A 192 5.68 7.02 3.48
CA GLY A 192 4.82 8.15 3.18
C GLY A 192 3.36 7.87 3.54
N ASP A 193 2.51 8.88 3.43
CA ASP A 193 1.07 8.82 3.69
C ASP A 193 0.28 8.82 2.39
N GLY A 194 -0.79 8.03 2.34
CA GLY A 194 -1.67 7.98 1.19
C GLY A 194 -2.78 6.96 1.32
N ALA A 195 -3.71 7.00 0.39
CA ALA A 195 -4.79 6.04 0.26
C ALA A 195 -4.97 5.61 -1.19
N GLY A 196 -5.33 4.36 -1.38
CA GLY A 196 -5.71 3.80 -2.67
C GLY A 196 -7.04 3.09 -2.56
N ALA A 197 -7.85 3.17 -3.59
CA ALA A 197 -9.16 2.54 -3.64
C ALA A 197 -9.44 1.91 -5.01
N ALA A 198 -10.23 0.86 -5.00
CA ALA A 198 -10.78 0.24 -6.20
C ALA A 198 -12.27 -0.06 -6.03
N VAL A 199 -13.03 0.09 -7.09
CA VAL A 199 -14.38 -0.45 -7.19
C VAL A 199 -14.32 -1.79 -7.90
N LEU A 200 -14.81 -2.82 -7.23
CA LEU A 200 -14.93 -4.18 -7.74
C LEU A 200 -16.38 -4.45 -8.13
N SER A 201 -16.59 -5.12 -9.26
CA SER A 201 -17.93 -5.50 -9.72
C SER A 201 -17.92 -6.92 -10.26
N ARG A 202 -19.09 -7.56 -10.20
CA ARG A 202 -19.26 -8.88 -10.79
C ARG A 202 -19.08 -8.84 -12.29
N GLU A 203 -19.62 -7.83 -12.93
CA GLU A 203 -19.56 -7.63 -14.37
C GLU A 203 -18.68 -6.44 -14.75
N ALA A 204 -18.18 -6.44 -15.98
CA ALA A 204 -17.46 -5.33 -16.55
C ALA A 204 -18.35 -4.07 -16.65
N ALA A 205 -17.70 -2.89 -16.73
CA ALA A 205 -18.42 -1.66 -17.02
C ALA A 205 -19.07 -1.75 -18.44
N PRO A 206 -20.29 -1.19 -18.61
CA PRO A 206 -20.85 -1.05 -19.94
C PRO A 206 -20.03 -0.07 -20.78
N GLU A 207 -19.99 -0.29 -22.09
CA GLU A 207 -19.32 0.64 -23.02
C GLU A 207 -20.18 1.90 -23.32
N PRO A 208 -19.54 3.09 -23.48
CA PRO A 208 -18.12 3.34 -23.36
C PRO A 208 -17.66 3.43 -21.89
N ALA A 209 -16.70 2.59 -21.53
CA ALA A 209 -16.13 2.57 -20.19
C ALA A 209 -15.10 3.69 -19.99
N ARG A 210 -15.01 4.22 -18.78
CA ARG A 210 -13.99 5.25 -18.41
C ARG A 210 -12.63 4.65 -18.15
N LEU A 211 -12.58 3.39 -17.74
CA LEU A 211 -11.38 2.62 -17.47
C LEU A 211 -11.30 1.44 -18.42
N ARG A 212 -10.09 1.05 -18.80
CA ARG A 212 -9.82 -0.21 -19.53
C ARG A 212 -10.46 -1.38 -18.77
N ARG A 213 -10.88 -2.40 -19.52
CA ARG A 213 -11.39 -3.62 -18.88
C ARG A 213 -10.27 -4.33 -18.15
N ILE A 214 -10.44 -4.53 -16.85
CA ILE A 214 -9.51 -5.25 -15.98
C ILE A 214 -10.28 -6.40 -15.33
N GLU A 215 -9.91 -7.61 -15.69
CA GLU A 215 -10.50 -8.81 -15.11
C GLU A 215 -9.52 -9.51 -14.17
N TRP A 216 -9.93 -9.75 -12.93
CA TRP A 216 -9.19 -10.59 -12.00
C TRP A 216 -9.49 -12.06 -12.29
N THR A 217 -8.48 -12.80 -12.74
CA THR A 217 -8.63 -14.18 -13.19
C THR A 217 -8.28 -15.18 -12.11
N ASP A 218 -7.13 -15.05 -11.46
CA ASP A 218 -6.65 -15.97 -10.44
C ASP A 218 -5.84 -15.24 -9.36
N ALA A 219 -5.63 -15.90 -8.20
CA ALA A 219 -4.80 -15.40 -7.12
C ALA A 219 -4.26 -16.53 -6.25
N ALA A 220 -3.14 -16.26 -5.58
CA ALA A 220 -2.60 -17.12 -4.54
C ALA A 220 -2.09 -16.28 -3.36
N SER A 221 -1.99 -16.93 -2.22
CA SER A 221 -1.49 -16.35 -0.97
C SER A 221 -0.59 -17.35 -0.26
N LEU A 222 0.43 -16.82 0.41
CA LEU A 222 1.31 -17.57 1.29
C LEU A 222 1.46 -16.79 2.61
N ILE A 223 1.35 -17.49 3.72
CA ILE A 223 1.62 -16.94 5.05
C ILE A 223 2.63 -17.87 5.74
N GLU A 224 3.77 -17.29 6.18
CA GLU A 224 4.84 -18.02 6.89
C GLU A 224 5.00 -17.46 8.32
N PRO A 225 4.27 -18.01 9.29
CA PRO A 225 4.28 -17.50 10.67
C PRO A 225 5.64 -17.61 11.36
N ALA A 226 6.51 -18.51 10.93
CA ALA A 226 7.86 -18.64 11.46
C ALA A 226 8.71 -17.37 11.20
N GLN A 227 8.40 -16.64 10.14
CA GLN A 227 9.08 -15.41 9.73
C GLN A 227 8.40 -14.12 10.23
N ARG A 228 7.39 -14.22 11.12
CA ARG A 228 6.63 -13.03 11.59
C ARG A 228 7.49 -11.95 12.22
N LYS A 229 8.67 -12.30 12.78
CA LYS A 229 9.60 -11.34 13.39
C LYS A 229 10.45 -10.56 12.39
N ALA A 230 10.45 -10.96 11.12
CA ALA A 230 11.20 -10.26 10.09
C ALA A 230 10.57 -8.91 9.73
N LEU A 231 9.22 -8.84 9.74
CA LEU A 231 8.45 -7.63 9.47
C LEU A 231 7.18 -7.64 10.31
N MET A 232 7.07 -6.73 11.27
CA MET A 232 5.90 -6.61 12.14
C MET A 232 5.80 -5.24 12.79
N PHE A 233 4.63 -4.90 13.31
CA PHE A 233 4.46 -3.84 14.29
C PHE A 233 4.34 -4.45 15.68
N GLU A 234 4.99 -3.83 16.67
CA GLU A 234 4.78 -4.09 18.09
C GLU A 234 4.26 -2.84 18.80
N GLN A 235 3.45 -3.03 19.82
CA GLN A 235 3.04 -1.94 20.72
C GLN A 235 4.14 -1.71 21.76
N ARG A 236 4.62 -0.47 21.83
CA ARG A 236 5.58 -0.05 22.85
C ARG A 236 5.23 1.34 23.36
N GLU A 237 4.99 1.47 24.66
CA GLU A 237 4.63 2.76 25.28
C GLU A 237 3.41 3.43 24.63
N GLY A 238 2.42 2.62 24.21
CA GLY A 238 1.22 3.10 23.53
C GLY A 238 1.40 3.45 22.04
N MET A 239 2.59 3.26 21.48
CA MET A 239 2.91 3.60 20.10
C MET A 239 3.18 2.35 19.27
N LEU A 240 2.93 2.44 17.96
CA LEU A 240 3.28 1.42 16.97
C LEU A 240 4.75 1.54 16.61
N ARG A 241 5.53 0.51 16.91
CA ARG A 241 6.94 0.41 16.54
C ARG A 241 7.11 -0.57 15.39
N ASN A 242 7.57 -0.11 14.25
CA ASN A 242 7.83 -0.96 13.10
C ASN A 242 9.15 -1.72 13.25
N ILE A 243 9.09 -3.03 13.15
CA ILE A 243 10.25 -3.93 13.14
C ILE A 243 10.50 -4.35 11.70
N LEU A 244 11.67 -4.01 11.19
CA LEU A 244 12.12 -4.33 9.84
C LEU A 244 13.53 -4.92 9.89
N THR A 245 13.69 -6.17 9.51
CA THR A 245 15.00 -6.82 9.47
C THR A 245 15.63 -6.77 8.08
N ARG A 246 16.95 -7.03 8.01
CA ARG A 246 17.69 -7.06 6.74
C ARG A 246 17.32 -8.24 5.85
N GLU A 247 16.60 -9.22 6.37
CA GLU A 247 16.17 -10.42 5.65
C GLU A 247 14.94 -10.18 4.76
N VAL A 248 14.20 -9.09 5.01
CA VAL A 248 12.94 -8.78 4.32
C VAL A 248 13.06 -8.79 2.79
N PRO A 249 14.09 -8.20 2.14
CA PRO A 249 14.17 -8.26 0.67
C PRO A 249 14.29 -9.69 0.13
N ALA A 250 15.07 -10.55 0.78
CA ALA A 250 15.23 -11.94 0.37
C ALA A 250 13.96 -12.77 0.59
N LEU A 251 13.32 -12.62 1.75
CA LEU A 251 12.05 -13.30 2.07
C LEU A 251 10.93 -12.85 1.13
N ALA A 252 10.84 -11.55 0.85
CA ALA A 252 9.85 -11.01 -0.08
C ALA A 252 10.02 -11.61 -1.48
N ALA A 253 11.25 -11.71 -1.97
CA ALA A 253 11.54 -12.28 -3.28
C ALA A 253 11.23 -13.79 -3.34
N GLU A 254 11.63 -14.56 -2.32
CA GLU A 254 11.37 -15.99 -2.22
C GLU A 254 9.87 -16.31 -2.21
N TYR A 255 9.11 -15.64 -1.35
CA TYR A 255 7.67 -15.92 -1.25
C TYR A 255 6.87 -15.36 -2.40
N ALA A 256 7.31 -14.24 -2.99
CA ALA A 256 6.67 -13.70 -4.19
C ALA A 256 6.85 -14.62 -5.40
N GLU A 257 8.03 -15.24 -5.57
CA GLU A 257 8.26 -16.25 -6.61
C GLU A 257 7.33 -17.46 -6.42
N HIS A 258 7.25 -18.01 -5.21
CA HIS A 258 6.37 -19.14 -4.92
C HIS A 258 4.89 -18.85 -5.25
N VAL A 259 4.42 -17.65 -4.87
CA VAL A 259 3.04 -17.20 -5.16
C VAL A 259 2.84 -17.00 -6.66
N LEU A 260 3.82 -16.39 -7.36
CA LEU A 260 3.81 -16.20 -8.80
C LEU A 260 3.75 -17.55 -9.55
N GLU A 261 4.67 -18.46 -9.27
CA GLU A 261 4.73 -19.78 -9.89
C GLU A 261 3.42 -20.55 -9.70
N THR A 262 2.86 -20.52 -8.47
CA THR A 262 1.58 -21.18 -8.17
C THR A 262 0.45 -20.72 -9.11
N VAL A 263 0.38 -19.43 -9.41
CA VAL A 263 -0.68 -18.87 -10.28
C VAL A 263 -0.34 -19.11 -11.75
N LEU A 264 0.91 -18.88 -12.17
CA LEU A 264 1.31 -19.04 -13.58
C LEU A 264 1.18 -20.49 -14.05
N VAL A 265 1.56 -21.46 -13.22
CA VAL A 265 1.37 -22.90 -13.55
C VAL A 265 -0.10 -23.22 -13.76
N ARG A 266 -1.01 -22.72 -12.92
CA ARG A 266 -2.46 -22.94 -13.09
C ARG A 266 -3.01 -22.28 -14.36
N ALA A 267 -2.46 -21.13 -14.73
CA ALA A 267 -2.86 -20.39 -15.91
C ALA A 267 -2.19 -20.89 -17.21
N GLY A 268 -1.19 -21.77 -17.13
CA GLY A 268 -0.39 -22.20 -18.28
C GLY A 268 0.48 -21.09 -18.87
N LEU A 269 0.96 -20.17 -18.02
CA LEU A 269 1.76 -19.00 -18.39
C LEU A 269 3.20 -19.12 -17.83
N VAL A 270 4.08 -18.30 -18.38
CA VAL A 270 5.44 -18.07 -17.89
C VAL A 270 5.65 -16.57 -17.57
N PRO A 271 6.69 -16.21 -16.78
CA PRO A 271 6.93 -14.80 -16.44
C PRO A 271 7.02 -13.86 -17.65
N GLY A 272 7.52 -14.34 -18.80
CA GLY A 272 7.60 -13.59 -20.06
C GLY A 272 6.25 -13.22 -20.66
N ASP A 273 5.14 -13.84 -20.26
CA ASP A 273 3.79 -13.52 -20.71
C ASP A 273 3.18 -12.33 -19.96
N ILE A 274 3.84 -11.87 -18.88
CA ILE A 274 3.36 -10.74 -18.06
C ILE A 274 3.74 -9.42 -18.73
N ALA A 275 2.75 -8.69 -19.20
CA ALA A 275 2.90 -7.42 -19.89
C ALA A 275 3.16 -6.23 -18.94
N ALA A 276 2.64 -6.29 -17.69
CA ALA A 276 2.91 -5.28 -16.68
C ALA A 276 2.96 -5.88 -15.26
N TRP A 277 3.88 -5.36 -14.46
CA TRP A 277 4.16 -5.79 -13.11
C TRP A 277 3.77 -4.71 -12.10
N ILE A 278 2.74 -4.97 -11.32
CA ILE A 278 2.22 -4.06 -10.30
C ILE A 278 2.69 -4.57 -8.93
N MET A 279 3.91 -4.19 -8.55
CA MET A 279 4.59 -4.75 -7.38
C MET A 279 4.59 -3.78 -6.21
N HIS A 280 4.26 -4.26 -5.02
CA HIS A 280 4.58 -3.50 -3.81
C HIS A 280 6.08 -3.30 -3.68
N ALA A 281 6.52 -2.06 -3.42
CA ALA A 281 7.91 -1.73 -3.17
C ALA A 281 8.08 -1.31 -1.71
N GLY A 282 8.55 -2.22 -0.87
CA GLY A 282 8.96 -1.88 0.50
C GLY A 282 10.18 -0.95 0.54
N GLY A 283 10.97 -0.95 -0.53
CA GLY A 283 12.16 -0.14 -0.78
C GLY A 283 12.86 -0.62 -2.05
N ARG A 284 13.88 0.12 -2.53
CA ARG A 284 14.63 -0.25 -3.74
C ARG A 284 15.24 -1.66 -3.67
N ASP A 285 15.81 -2.03 -2.52
CA ASP A 285 16.47 -3.33 -2.37
C ASP A 285 15.50 -4.50 -2.51
N VAL A 286 14.22 -4.29 -2.20
CA VAL A 286 13.17 -5.29 -2.43
C VAL A 286 12.90 -5.45 -3.93
N LEU A 287 12.77 -4.36 -4.69
CA LEU A 287 12.58 -4.43 -6.15
C LEU A 287 13.76 -5.13 -6.82
N LEU A 288 15.00 -4.82 -6.41
CA LEU A 288 16.20 -5.48 -6.93
C LEU A 288 16.23 -6.98 -6.60
N ALA A 289 15.80 -7.36 -5.40
CA ALA A 289 15.73 -8.77 -5.01
C ALA A 289 14.68 -9.54 -5.85
N LEU A 290 13.51 -8.92 -6.08
CA LEU A 290 12.44 -9.49 -6.93
C LEU A 290 12.89 -9.59 -8.40
N GLU A 291 13.51 -8.55 -8.97
CA GLU A 291 14.01 -8.54 -10.35
C GLU A 291 15.01 -9.66 -10.57
N LYS A 292 15.95 -9.80 -9.63
CA LYS A 292 16.95 -10.89 -9.67
C LYS A 292 16.30 -12.28 -9.54
N ARG A 293 15.31 -12.42 -8.66
CA ARG A 293 14.70 -13.72 -8.35
C ARG A 293 13.79 -14.20 -9.48
N PHE A 294 13.07 -13.30 -10.11
CA PHE A 294 12.19 -13.61 -11.23
C PHE A 294 12.94 -13.76 -12.57
N GLU A 295 14.24 -13.52 -12.57
CA GLU A 295 15.11 -13.60 -13.77
C GLU A 295 14.55 -12.82 -14.95
N LEU A 296 13.97 -11.61 -14.67
CA LEU A 296 13.34 -10.80 -15.70
C LEU A 296 14.39 -10.24 -16.66
N GLU A 297 14.19 -10.47 -17.96
CA GLU A 297 15.05 -9.93 -19.03
C GLU A 297 14.85 -8.40 -19.17
N ASP A 298 13.62 -7.93 -19.02
CA ASP A 298 13.30 -6.49 -19.03
C ASP A 298 13.67 -5.84 -17.69
N ARG A 299 14.77 -5.11 -17.67
CA ARG A 299 15.22 -4.32 -16.49
C ARG A 299 14.28 -3.17 -16.12
N GLN A 300 13.28 -2.87 -16.93
CA GLN A 300 12.25 -1.87 -16.67
C GLN A 300 10.91 -2.51 -16.29
N ALA A 301 10.86 -3.81 -16.08
CA ALA A 301 9.63 -4.51 -15.69
C ALA A 301 8.94 -3.87 -14.49
N PHE A 302 9.69 -3.40 -13.49
CA PHE A 302 9.16 -2.74 -12.30
C PHE A 302 9.19 -1.20 -12.35
N ARG A 303 9.25 -0.58 -13.57
CA ARG A 303 9.36 0.86 -13.74
C ARG A 303 8.28 1.67 -13.02
N TYR A 304 7.03 1.18 -13.02
CA TYR A 304 5.92 1.85 -12.34
C TYR A 304 6.09 1.82 -10.82
N SER A 305 6.46 0.66 -10.27
CA SER A 305 6.75 0.52 -8.84
C SER A 305 7.94 1.38 -8.42
N ALA A 306 9.00 1.44 -9.23
CA ALA A 306 10.16 2.29 -8.97
C ALA A 306 9.81 3.79 -9.06
N ALA A 307 8.97 4.19 -10.02
CA ALA A 307 8.51 5.58 -10.15
C ALA A 307 7.66 6.02 -8.95
N MET A 308 6.72 5.20 -8.51
CA MET A 308 5.88 5.50 -7.35
C MET A 308 6.71 5.52 -6.05
N LEU A 309 7.66 4.61 -5.89
CA LEU A 309 8.59 4.63 -4.75
C LEU A 309 9.41 5.93 -4.72
N ARG A 310 9.88 6.37 -5.88
CA ARG A 310 10.68 7.61 -6.02
C ARG A 310 9.89 8.84 -5.58
N GLU A 311 8.64 8.94 -5.97
CA GLU A 311 7.81 10.13 -5.76
C GLU A 311 7.14 10.14 -4.37
N TYR A 312 6.65 8.99 -3.91
CA TYR A 312 5.80 8.91 -2.71
C TYR A 312 6.47 8.22 -1.52
N GLY A 313 7.61 7.53 -1.72
CA GLY A 313 8.14 6.62 -0.72
C GLY A 313 7.28 5.35 -0.60
N ASN A 314 7.45 4.62 0.49
CA ASN A 314 6.66 3.42 0.77
C ASN A 314 5.28 3.83 1.35
N LEU A 315 4.21 3.67 0.59
CA LEU A 315 2.83 3.94 1.01
C LEU A 315 2.16 2.72 1.67
N SER A 316 2.95 1.74 2.11
CA SER A 316 2.43 0.53 2.76
C SER A 316 1.35 -0.16 1.92
N SER A 317 0.18 -0.47 2.49
CA SER A 317 -0.91 -1.19 1.81
C SER A 317 -1.51 -0.41 0.62
N ALA A 318 -1.48 0.91 0.63
CA ALA A 318 -2.00 1.73 -0.47
C ALA A 318 -1.12 1.70 -1.72
N PHE A 319 0.15 1.28 -1.61
CA PHE A 319 1.17 1.43 -2.64
C PHE A 319 0.78 0.84 -4.01
N VAL A 320 0.24 -0.38 -4.03
CA VAL A 320 -0.08 -1.06 -5.30
C VAL A 320 -1.18 -0.37 -6.10
N TYR A 321 -2.06 0.40 -5.47
CA TYR A 321 -3.08 1.19 -6.16
C TYR A 321 -2.45 2.36 -6.94
N PHE A 322 -1.43 3.02 -6.37
CA PHE A 322 -0.66 4.05 -7.07
C PHE A 322 0.09 3.47 -8.26
N VAL A 323 0.70 2.29 -8.10
CA VAL A 323 1.39 1.60 -9.20
C VAL A 323 0.42 1.21 -10.30
N LEU A 324 -0.76 0.68 -9.94
CA LEU A 324 -1.80 0.29 -10.90
C LEU A 324 -2.35 1.52 -11.64
N GLU A 325 -2.65 2.61 -10.92
CA GLU A 325 -3.11 3.86 -11.52
C GLU A 325 -2.06 4.43 -12.49
N ALA A 326 -0.77 4.42 -12.11
CA ALA A 326 0.32 4.88 -12.98
C ALA A 326 0.46 4.03 -14.24
N ALA A 327 0.36 2.71 -14.14
CA ALA A 327 0.42 1.82 -15.31
C ALA A 327 -0.77 2.04 -16.26
N LEU A 328 -1.95 2.29 -15.73
CA LEU A 328 -3.14 2.61 -16.53
C LEU A 328 -3.04 3.99 -17.19
N ALA A 329 -2.50 4.99 -16.49
CA ALA A 329 -2.32 6.34 -17.01
C ALA A 329 -1.24 6.43 -18.10
N ASP A 330 -0.22 5.58 -18.06
CA ASP A 330 0.86 5.46 -19.05
C ASP A 330 0.49 4.54 -20.23
N ASP A 331 -0.77 4.11 -20.31
CA ASP A 331 -1.28 3.18 -21.32
C ASP A 331 -0.39 1.92 -21.48
N ALA A 332 0.00 1.32 -20.37
CA ALA A 332 0.80 0.09 -20.35
C ALA A 332 0.17 -0.99 -21.25
N PRO A 333 0.97 -1.85 -21.91
CA PRO A 333 0.43 -2.83 -22.85
C PRO A 333 -0.66 -3.71 -22.27
N GLY A 334 -1.72 -3.98 -23.02
CA GLY A 334 -2.73 -4.96 -22.69
C GLY A 334 -2.15 -6.35 -22.57
N GLY A 335 -2.88 -7.28 -21.96
CA GLY A 335 -2.43 -8.64 -21.76
C GLY A 335 -2.54 -9.09 -20.33
N TRP A 336 -1.61 -9.94 -19.90
CA TRP A 336 -1.54 -10.40 -18.52
C TRP A 336 -0.77 -9.42 -17.64
N TRP A 337 -1.38 -9.01 -16.53
CA TRP A 337 -0.72 -8.17 -15.53
C TRP A 337 -0.61 -8.93 -14.22
N TRP A 338 0.51 -8.77 -13.55
CA TRP A 338 0.75 -9.34 -12.23
C TRP A 338 0.67 -8.26 -11.16
N LEU A 339 -0.23 -8.45 -10.18
CA LEU A 339 -0.40 -7.59 -9.01
C LEU A 339 0.06 -8.34 -7.78
N SER A 340 1.03 -7.82 -7.01
CA SER A 340 1.55 -8.50 -5.82
C SER A 340 1.89 -7.55 -4.68
N SER A 341 1.58 -7.99 -3.46
CA SER A 341 1.96 -7.35 -2.21
C SER A 341 2.48 -8.36 -1.19
N PHE A 342 3.34 -7.89 -0.30
CA PHE A 342 3.86 -8.65 0.84
C PHE A 342 3.93 -7.76 2.07
N GLY A 343 3.95 -8.36 3.26
CA GLY A 343 3.89 -7.61 4.50
C GLY A 343 4.05 -8.47 5.74
N ALA A 344 3.55 -7.91 6.84
CA ALA A 344 3.59 -8.57 8.13
C ALA A 344 2.98 -9.97 8.09
N GLY A 345 3.56 -10.87 8.89
CA GLY A 345 3.04 -12.22 8.94
C GLY A 345 4.09 -13.34 8.97
N PHE A 346 5.13 -13.47 8.17
CA PHE A 346 5.36 -12.84 6.87
C PHE A 346 4.32 -13.34 5.87
N SER A 347 3.75 -12.44 5.11
CA SER A 347 2.75 -12.83 4.12
C SER A 347 3.07 -12.26 2.74
N CYS A 348 2.72 -13.03 1.71
CA CYS A 348 2.81 -12.62 0.32
C CYS A 348 1.52 -13.02 -0.41
N HIS A 349 1.02 -12.13 -1.23
CA HIS A 349 -0.20 -12.33 -2.01
C HIS A 349 0.04 -11.86 -3.44
N GLY A 350 -0.57 -12.57 -4.39
CA GLY A 350 -0.46 -12.24 -5.81
C GLY A 350 -1.76 -12.52 -6.54
N ALA A 351 -2.01 -11.74 -7.57
CA ALA A 351 -3.18 -11.86 -8.43
C ALA A 351 -2.80 -11.69 -9.90
N LEU A 352 -3.41 -12.49 -10.75
CA LEU A 352 -3.32 -12.41 -12.19
C LEU A 352 -4.51 -11.64 -12.74
N LEU A 353 -4.23 -10.57 -13.46
CA LEU A 353 -5.21 -9.72 -14.10
C LEU A 353 -5.13 -9.88 -15.61
N LYS A 354 -6.27 -9.87 -16.31
CA LYS A 354 -6.36 -9.70 -17.76
C LYS A 354 -6.79 -8.28 -18.05
N VAL A 355 -5.98 -7.55 -18.83
CA VAL A 355 -6.22 -6.13 -19.18
C VAL A 355 -6.30 -6.01 -20.69
N ASP A 356 -7.40 -5.42 -21.19
CA ASP A 356 -7.63 -5.23 -22.62
C ASP A 356 -6.90 -3.99 -23.16
#